data_902d6e8335bdbf176d72ac40c7c9f094
#
_entry.id   902d6e8335bdbf176d72ac40c7c9f094
#
_cell.length_a   1.000
_cell.length_b   1.000
_cell.length_c   1.000
_cell.angle_alpha   90.00
_cell.angle_beta   90.00
_cell.angle_gamma   90.00
#
_symmetry.space_group_name_H-M   'P 1'
#
loop_
_entity.id
_entity.type
_entity.pdbx_description
1 polymer ?
#
loop_
_entity_poly.entity_id
_entity_poly.type
_entity_poly.pdbx_seq_one_letter_code
_entity_poly.pdbx_strand_id
1 'polypeptide(L)'
;MTQLSTKILWLFVATLGAICFGYLALQNGESVSAIYLVVAAVCIYMIGYRFYGRFVAYKVLELDKNRATPALVENDGRDFVPTNKAVLFGHHFAAIAGAGPLVGPILAAQMGYLPSMLWILVGGVLAGAVHDFVVLFISTRRKGRSLGEMIKDEMGKFTGGVAMVAIFGIMLIIIAILAMVVVKALAESPWGLFTIAMTIPIAIFMGIYMRFIRPGRVGEASIIGFVLLILRYSC
;
A
#
# COMPACT_ATOMS: atom_id res chain seq x y z
N MET A 1 -23.63 -16.76 -8.60
CA MET A 1 -24.05 -16.43 -7.23
C MET A 1 -25.27 -15.53 -7.33
N THR A 2 -26.35 -15.93 -6.69
CA THR A 2 -27.61 -15.15 -6.70
C THR A 2 -27.42 -13.82 -5.95
N GLN A 3 -28.14 -12.78 -6.33
CA GLN A 3 -28.07 -11.48 -5.63
C GLN A 3 -28.35 -11.58 -4.12
N LEU A 4 -29.11 -12.57 -3.71
CA LEU A 4 -29.44 -12.84 -2.31
C LEU A 4 -28.21 -13.37 -1.54
N SER A 5 -27.46 -14.32 -2.09
CA SER A 5 -26.26 -14.86 -1.43
C SER A 5 -25.18 -13.80 -1.23
N THR A 6 -25.05 -12.87 -2.18
CA THR A 6 -24.13 -11.75 -2.04
C THR A 6 -24.53 -10.77 -0.94
N LYS A 7 -25.83 -10.47 -0.81
CA LYS A 7 -26.34 -9.60 0.26
C LYS A 7 -26.14 -10.23 1.64
N ILE A 8 -26.41 -11.53 1.78
CA ILE A 8 -26.19 -12.27 3.03
C ILE A 8 -24.72 -12.29 3.42
N LEU A 9 -23.82 -12.53 2.46
CA LEU A 9 -22.38 -12.49 2.72
C LEU A 9 -21.94 -11.12 3.26
N TRP A 10 -22.38 -10.04 2.63
CA TRP A 10 -22.00 -8.70 3.08
C TRP A 10 -22.63 -8.30 4.41
N LEU A 11 -23.83 -8.77 4.69
CA LEU A 11 -24.45 -8.61 6.01
C LEU A 11 -23.63 -9.35 7.09
N PHE A 12 -23.20 -10.57 6.81
CA PHE A 12 -22.36 -11.34 7.71
C PHE A 12 -21.01 -10.65 7.97
N VAL A 13 -20.34 -10.16 6.92
CA VAL A 13 -19.08 -9.41 7.05
C VAL A 13 -19.27 -8.15 7.89
N ALA A 14 -20.34 -7.39 7.66
CA ALA A 14 -20.65 -6.19 8.42
C ALA A 14 -20.93 -6.50 9.91
N THR A 15 -21.71 -7.53 10.17
CA THR A 15 -22.06 -7.96 11.55
C THR A 15 -20.82 -8.44 12.29
N LEU A 16 -19.99 -9.26 11.64
CA LEU A 16 -18.74 -9.74 12.22
C LEU A 16 -17.78 -8.58 12.53
N GLY A 17 -17.64 -7.63 11.62
CA GLY A 17 -16.84 -6.43 11.83
C GLY A 17 -17.35 -5.58 12.99
N ALA A 18 -18.67 -5.40 13.08
CA ALA A 18 -19.29 -4.65 14.17
C ALA A 18 -19.10 -5.31 15.54
N ILE A 19 -19.25 -6.65 15.61
CA ILE A 19 -19.03 -7.42 16.84
C ILE A 19 -17.57 -7.34 17.28
N CYS A 20 -16.61 -7.59 16.37
CA CYS A 20 -15.20 -7.52 16.70
C CYS A 20 -14.77 -6.11 17.12
N PHE A 21 -15.28 -5.09 16.43
CA PHE A 21 -14.99 -3.69 16.79
C PHE A 21 -15.63 -3.30 18.12
N GLY A 22 -16.88 -3.70 18.36
CA GLY A 22 -17.57 -3.46 19.62
C GLY A 22 -16.89 -4.15 20.80
N TYR A 23 -16.43 -5.39 20.60
CA TYR A 23 -15.67 -6.12 21.60
C TYR A 23 -14.36 -5.42 21.96
N LEU A 24 -13.62 -4.92 20.97
CA LEU A 24 -12.41 -4.11 21.18
C LEU A 24 -12.68 -2.84 21.99
N ALA A 25 -13.80 -2.18 21.71
CA ALA A 25 -14.20 -0.95 22.39
C ALA A 25 -14.61 -1.18 23.86
N LEU A 26 -15.16 -2.37 24.19
CA LEU A 26 -15.65 -2.70 25.53
C LEU A 26 -14.58 -3.28 26.45
N GLN A 27 -13.45 -3.76 25.93
CA GLN A 27 -12.35 -4.30 26.74
C GLN A 27 -11.53 -3.18 27.38
N ASN A 28 -12.00 -2.66 28.49
CA ASN A 28 -11.24 -1.75 29.36
C ASN A 28 -10.35 -2.56 30.31
N GLY A 29 -9.04 -2.61 30.02
CA GLY A 29 -8.03 -3.06 30.98
C GLY A 29 -7.47 -4.48 30.81
N GLU A 30 -7.91 -5.27 29.85
CA GLU A 30 -7.32 -6.59 29.55
C GLU A 30 -6.44 -6.54 28.28
N SER A 31 -5.54 -7.53 28.14
CA SER A 31 -4.72 -7.68 26.94
C SER A 31 -5.61 -8.00 25.76
N VAL A 32 -5.83 -7.04 24.88
CA VAL A 32 -6.65 -7.21 23.67
C VAL A 32 -5.94 -8.17 22.72
N SER A 33 -6.59 -9.26 22.36
CA SER A 33 -6.06 -10.20 21.38
C SER A 33 -5.96 -9.51 20.00
N ALA A 34 -4.77 -9.56 19.41
CA ALA A 34 -4.52 -9.02 18.07
C ALA A 34 -5.47 -9.58 16.99
N ILE A 35 -6.02 -10.78 17.21
CA ILE A 35 -6.91 -11.44 16.26
C ILE A 35 -8.21 -10.68 16.05
N TYR A 36 -8.80 -10.10 17.11
CA TYR A 36 -10.03 -9.30 16.98
C TYR A 36 -9.79 -8.04 16.18
N LEU A 37 -8.62 -7.40 16.39
CA LEU A 37 -8.22 -6.24 15.61
C LEU A 37 -8.06 -6.58 14.13
N VAL A 38 -7.36 -7.67 13.82
CA VAL A 38 -7.15 -8.11 12.44
C VAL A 38 -8.48 -8.42 11.76
N VAL A 39 -9.38 -9.14 12.42
CA VAL A 39 -10.70 -9.46 11.87
C VAL A 39 -11.52 -8.19 11.65
N ALA A 40 -11.55 -7.26 12.61
CA ALA A 40 -12.24 -5.98 12.47
C ALA A 40 -11.68 -5.16 11.29
N ALA A 41 -10.35 -5.08 11.16
CA ALA A 41 -9.68 -4.38 10.07
C ALA A 41 -10.05 -4.99 8.71
N VAL A 42 -9.95 -6.30 8.56
CA VAL A 42 -10.30 -6.99 7.32
C VAL A 42 -11.75 -6.73 6.94
N CYS A 43 -12.70 -6.83 7.88
CA CYS A 43 -14.11 -6.55 7.61
C CYS A 43 -14.34 -5.10 7.18
N ILE A 44 -13.76 -4.13 7.88
CA ILE A 44 -13.90 -2.69 7.58
C ILE A 44 -13.31 -2.39 6.20
N TYR A 45 -12.13 -2.93 5.89
CA TYR A 45 -11.46 -2.70 4.60
C TYR A 45 -12.20 -3.38 3.45
N MET A 46 -12.77 -4.56 3.63
CA MET A 46 -13.61 -5.20 2.62
C MET A 46 -14.88 -4.40 2.33
N ILE A 47 -15.53 -3.88 3.36
CA ILE A 47 -16.71 -3.02 3.22
C ILE A 47 -16.31 -1.71 2.52
N GLY A 48 -15.25 -1.07 2.99
CA GLY A 48 -14.71 0.16 2.40
C GLY A 48 -14.38 -0.02 0.93
N TYR A 49 -13.65 -1.06 0.57
CA TYR A 49 -13.33 -1.38 -0.82
C TYR A 49 -14.58 -1.64 -1.67
N ARG A 50 -15.52 -2.43 -1.16
CA ARG A 50 -16.71 -2.85 -1.92
C ARG A 50 -17.70 -1.75 -2.18
N PHE A 51 -17.94 -0.88 -1.20
CA PHE A 51 -18.97 0.16 -1.29
C PHE A 51 -18.36 1.54 -1.51
N TYR A 52 -17.50 1.99 -0.63
CA TYR A 52 -16.92 3.32 -0.68
C TYR A 52 -15.92 3.48 -1.83
N GLY A 53 -15.03 2.52 -2.04
CA GLY A 53 -14.10 2.54 -3.16
C GLY A 53 -14.82 2.56 -4.51
N ARG A 54 -15.92 1.82 -4.64
CA ARG A 54 -16.76 1.87 -5.86
C ARG A 54 -17.48 3.20 -6.05
N PHE A 55 -17.96 3.78 -4.96
CA PHE A 55 -18.57 5.11 -5.01
C PHE A 55 -17.57 6.13 -5.51
N VAL A 56 -16.38 6.18 -4.92
CA VAL A 56 -15.30 7.08 -5.35
C VAL A 56 -14.92 6.83 -6.81
N ALA A 57 -14.72 5.57 -7.21
CA ALA A 57 -14.30 5.22 -8.55
C ALA A 57 -15.30 5.64 -9.64
N TYR A 58 -16.59 5.36 -9.44
CA TYR A 58 -17.59 5.49 -10.50
C TYR A 58 -18.48 6.71 -10.38
N LYS A 59 -18.64 7.29 -9.18
CA LYS A 59 -19.48 8.48 -8.97
C LYS A 59 -18.69 9.76 -8.81
N VAL A 60 -17.49 9.68 -8.22
CA VAL A 60 -16.64 10.86 -8.00
C VAL A 60 -15.64 11.04 -9.13
N LEU A 61 -14.90 9.97 -9.48
CA LEU A 61 -13.85 10.03 -10.48
C LEU A 61 -14.32 9.67 -11.90
N GLU A 62 -15.55 9.19 -12.04
CA GLU A 62 -16.13 8.77 -13.33
C GLU A 62 -15.18 7.88 -14.15
N LEU A 63 -14.69 6.82 -13.50
CA LEU A 63 -13.72 5.92 -14.10
C LEU A 63 -14.32 5.19 -15.30
N ASP A 64 -13.77 5.46 -16.47
CA ASP A 64 -14.12 4.79 -17.71
C ASP A 64 -13.17 3.61 -17.96
N LYS A 65 -13.75 2.40 -18.00
CA LYS A 65 -13.00 1.14 -18.22
C LYS A 65 -12.50 0.99 -19.66
N ASN A 66 -13.13 1.68 -20.61
CA ASN A 66 -12.80 1.59 -22.03
C ASN A 66 -11.69 2.56 -22.42
N ARG A 67 -11.36 3.50 -21.56
CA ARG A 67 -10.29 4.46 -21.82
C ARG A 67 -8.94 3.77 -21.73
N ALA A 68 -8.20 3.76 -22.83
CA ALA A 68 -6.84 3.25 -22.85
C ALA A 68 -5.91 4.04 -21.91
N THR A 69 -5.03 3.32 -21.23
CA THR A 69 -4.01 3.93 -20.35
C THR A 69 -2.82 4.44 -21.18
N PRO A 70 -2.05 5.41 -20.67
CA PRO A 70 -0.85 5.91 -21.35
C PRO A 70 0.13 4.79 -21.72
N ALA A 71 0.27 3.78 -20.89
CA ALA A 71 1.13 2.64 -21.16
C ALA A 71 0.75 1.84 -22.42
N LEU A 72 -0.53 1.89 -22.84
CA LEU A 72 -0.99 1.26 -24.07
C LEU A 72 -0.86 2.19 -25.27
N VAL A 73 -1.13 3.50 -25.08
CA VAL A 73 -1.18 4.48 -26.17
C VAL A 73 0.21 4.97 -26.54
N GLU A 74 1.08 5.18 -25.56
CA GLU A 74 2.40 5.76 -25.70
C GLU A 74 3.52 4.75 -25.40
N ASN A 75 3.27 3.46 -25.64
CA ASN A 75 4.23 2.39 -25.36
C ASN A 75 5.56 2.63 -26.10
N ASP A 76 6.59 3.01 -25.36
CA ASP A 76 7.95 3.21 -25.87
C ASP A 76 8.93 2.13 -25.40
N GLY A 77 8.47 1.18 -24.60
CA GLY A 77 9.29 0.11 -24.01
C GLY A 77 10.27 0.57 -22.93
N ARG A 78 10.20 1.83 -22.48
CA ARG A 78 11.06 2.41 -21.44
C ARG A 78 10.24 3.04 -20.32
N ASP A 79 9.58 4.17 -20.59
CA ASP A 79 8.80 4.93 -19.61
C ASP A 79 7.34 4.45 -19.57
N PHE A 80 6.82 4.03 -20.71
CA PHE A 80 5.45 3.53 -20.86
C PHE A 80 5.45 2.07 -21.31
N VAL A 81 5.34 1.16 -20.36
CA VAL A 81 5.36 -0.29 -20.61
C VAL A 81 4.09 -0.92 -20.07
N PRO A 82 3.28 -1.57 -20.93
CA PRO A 82 2.15 -2.37 -20.48
C PRO A 82 2.62 -3.49 -19.55
N THR A 83 2.20 -3.44 -18.31
CA THR A 83 2.65 -4.34 -17.26
C THR A 83 1.52 -5.22 -16.75
N ASN A 84 1.82 -6.48 -16.42
CA ASN A 84 0.86 -7.39 -15.82
C ASN A 84 0.32 -6.79 -14.50
N LYS A 85 -1.01 -6.89 -14.31
CA LYS A 85 -1.70 -6.32 -13.14
C LYS A 85 -1.16 -6.82 -11.78
N ALA A 86 -0.71 -8.08 -11.71
CA ALA A 86 -0.14 -8.63 -10.48
C ALA A 86 1.22 -8.02 -10.16
N VAL A 87 2.06 -7.78 -11.18
CA VAL A 87 3.36 -7.09 -11.03
C VAL A 87 3.14 -5.65 -10.62
N LEU A 88 2.21 -4.96 -11.28
CA LEU A 88 1.87 -3.57 -10.97
C LEU A 88 1.34 -3.43 -9.54
N PHE A 89 0.47 -4.36 -9.09
CA PHE A 89 0.02 -4.41 -7.71
C PHE A 89 1.18 -4.61 -6.73
N GLY A 90 2.11 -5.54 -7.03
CA GLY A 90 3.28 -5.79 -6.19
C GLY A 90 4.19 -4.56 -6.06
N HIS A 91 4.43 -3.84 -7.13
CA HIS A 91 5.19 -2.58 -7.11
C HIS A 91 4.49 -1.50 -6.27
N HIS A 92 3.19 -1.32 -6.47
CA HIS A 92 2.42 -0.34 -5.72
C HIS A 92 2.39 -0.68 -4.22
N PHE A 93 2.15 -1.94 -3.89
CA PHE A 93 2.19 -2.43 -2.51
C PHE A 93 3.57 -2.22 -1.87
N ALA A 94 4.65 -2.56 -2.58
CA ALA A 94 6.01 -2.40 -2.07
C ALA A 94 6.38 -0.92 -1.84
N ALA A 95 5.88 0.00 -2.67
CA ALA A 95 6.09 1.43 -2.49
C ALA A 95 5.41 1.98 -1.21
N ILE A 96 4.24 1.43 -0.84
CA ILE A 96 3.50 1.84 0.35
C ILE A 96 4.00 1.12 1.61
N ALA A 97 4.29 -0.18 1.51
CA ALA A 97 4.67 -1.03 2.65
C ALA A 97 6.14 -0.84 3.08
N GLY A 98 6.55 0.40 3.32
CA GLY A 98 7.86 0.76 3.85
C GLY A 98 7.92 0.74 5.38
N ALA A 99 8.94 1.39 5.95
CA ALA A 99 9.12 1.48 7.40
C ALA A 99 8.01 2.31 8.10
N GLY A 100 7.37 3.24 7.39
CA GLY A 100 6.29 4.07 7.91
C GLY A 100 5.11 3.27 8.47
N PRO A 101 4.51 2.32 7.73
CA PRO A 101 3.43 1.47 8.21
C PRO A 101 3.80 0.55 9.38
N LEU A 102 5.08 0.29 9.62
CA LEU A 102 5.54 -0.49 10.77
C LEU A 102 5.66 0.38 12.02
N VAL A 103 6.28 1.56 11.87
CA VAL A 103 6.59 2.45 13.00
C VAL A 103 5.40 3.33 13.38
N GLY A 104 4.60 3.77 12.39
CA GLY A 104 3.46 4.65 12.60
C GLY A 104 2.44 4.10 13.61
N PRO A 105 1.96 2.87 13.48
CA PRO A 105 1.04 2.26 14.45
C PRO A 105 1.63 2.13 15.85
N ILE A 106 2.93 1.85 15.98
CA ILE A 106 3.62 1.76 17.27
C ILE A 106 3.64 3.12 17.95
N LEU A 107 4.02 4.19 17.26
CA LEU A 107 4.00 5.54 17.76
C LEU A 107 2.58 6.02 18.09
N ALA A 108 1.62 5.67 17.24
CA ALA A 108 0.22 5.99 17.48
C ALA A 108 -0.31 5.31 18.75
N ALA A 109 0.07 4.05 18.99
CA ALA A 109 -0.31 3.33 20.20
C ALA A 109 0.21 3.99 21.50
N GLN A 110 1.36 4.69 21.44
CA GLN A 110 1.89 5.47 22.57
C GLN A 110 1.01 6.68 22.94
N MET A 111 0.24 7.19 21.99
CA MET A 111 -0.72 8.30 22.21
C MET A 111 -2.08 7.82 22.73
N GLY A 112 -2.29 6.53 22.84
CA GLY A 112 -3.51 5.91 23.30
C GLY A 112 -4.04 4.87 22.32
N TYR A 113 -4.49 3.75 22.86
CA TYR A 113 -4.90 2.61 22.06
C TYR A 113 -6.14 2.87 21.20
N LEU A 114 -7.21 3.36 21.83
CA LEU A 114 -8.51 3.52 21.14
C LEU A 114 -8.50 4.60 20.04
N PRO A 115 -7.99 5.83 20.28
CA PRO A 115 -7.91 6.85 19.23
C PRO A 115 -7.07 6.41 18.04
N SER A 116 -5.94 5.73 18.29
CA SER A 116 -5.04 5.24 17.28
C SER A 116 -5.69 4.16 16.40
N MET A 117 -6.40 3.23 17.04
CA MET A 117 -7.14 2.18 16.35
C MET A 117 -8.24 2.72 15.45
N LEU A 118 -9.05 3.65 15.97
CA LEU A 118 -10.09 4.30 15.19
C LEU A 118 -9.50 5.01 13.98
N TRP A 119 -8.39 5.74 14.16
CA TRP A 119 -7.73 6.43 13.06
C TRP A 119 -7.17 5.47 12.01
N ILE A 120 -6.52 4.39 12.41
CA ILE A 120 -5.98 3.40 11.46
C ILE A 120 -7.11 2.72 10.67
N LEU A 121 -8.19 2.33 11.33
CA LEU A 121 -9.28 1.61 10.67
C LEU A 121 -10.14 2.53 9.80
N VAL A 122 -10.59 3.64 10.34
CA VAL A 122 -11.52 4.54 9.64
C VAL A 122 -10.77 5.53 8.76
N GLY A 123 -9.71 6.16 9.27
CA GLY A 123 -8.88 7.10 8.53
C GLY A 123 -8.16 6.43 7.34
N GLY A 124 -7.72 5.18 7.51
CA GLY A 124 -7.14 4.40 6.41
C GLY A 124 -8.11 4.22 5.24
N VAL A 125 -9.40 4.02 5.50
CA VAL A 125 -10.42 3.89 4.44
C VAL A 125 -10.84 5.25 3.89
N LEU A 126 -11.21 6.20 4.77
CA LEU A 126 -11.82 7.46 4.34
C LEU A 126 -10.82 8.48 3.79
N ALA A 127 -9.59 8.47 4.28
CA ALA A 127 -8.56 9.42 3.89
C ALA A 127 -7.41 8.75 3.11
N GLY A 128 -6.69 7.81 3.70
CA GLY A 128 -5.47 7.24 3.13
C GLY A 128 -5.70 6.58 1.77
N ALA A 129 -6.57 5.58 1.71
CA ALA A 129 -6.85 4.84 0.47
C ALA A 129 -7.49 5.73 -0.61
N VAL A 130 -8.29 6.71 -0.23
CA VAL A 130 -8.90 7.67 -1.18
C VAL A 130 -7.84 8.61 -1.73
N HIS A 131 -6.97 9.16 -0.88
CA HIS A 131 -5.86 10.01 -1.30
C HIS A 131 -4.99 9.29 -2.33
N ASP A 132 -4.53 8.09 -2.02
CA ASP A 132 -3.67 7.31 -2.91
C ASP A 132 -4.36 6.98 -4.23
N PHE A 133 -5.63 6.58 -4.17
CA PHE A 133 -6.40 6.27 -5.35
C PHE A 133 -6.64 7.49 -6.25
N VAL A 134 -6.98 8.65 -5.67
CA VAL A 134 -7.21 9.90 -6.41
C VAL A 134 -5.92 10.39 -7.07
N VAL A 135 -4.80 10.41 -6.33
CA VAL A 135 -3.51 10.83 -6.86
C VAL A 135 -3.07 9.92 -8.00
N LEU A 136 -3.16 8.59 -7.82
CA LEU A 136 -2.82 7.63 -8.86
C LEU A 136 -3.70 7.77 -10.10
N PHE A 137 -5.00 7.97 -9.92
CA PHE A 137 -5.95 8.16 -11.00
C PHE A 137 -5.66 9.42 -11.81
N ILE A 138 -5.44 10.56 -11.14
CA ILE A 138 -5.11 11.82 -11.81
C ILE A 138 -3.77 11.73 -12.50
N SER A 139 -2.75 11.18 -11.85
CA SER A 139 -1.42 10.95 -12.44
C SER A 139 -1.51 10.10 -13.70
N THR A 140 -2.24 8.98 -13.66
CA THR A 140 -2.43 8.11 -14.82
C THR A 140 -3.12 8.85 -15.98
N ARG A 141 -4.11 9.68 -15.69
CA ARG A 141 -4.78 10.51 -16.71
C ARG A 141 -3.88 11.58 -17.32
N ARG A 142 -2.83 11.98 -16.60
CA ARG A 142 -1.84 13.01 -17.01
C ARG A 142 -0.50 12.39 -17.39
N LYS A 143 -0.49 11.20 -17.96
CA LYS A 143 0.71 10.52 -18.49
C LYS A 143 1.77 10.22 -17.42
N GLY A 144 1.36 9.89 -16.19
CA GLY A 144 2.26 9.53 -15.10
C GLY A 144 3.00 10.71 -14.46
N ARG A 145 2.47 11.92 -14.55
CA ARG A 145 3.09 13.10 -13.94
C ARG A 145 3.11 13.02 -12.43
N SER A 146 4.16 13.58 -11.84
CA SER A 146 4.32 13.72 -10.40
C SER A 146 3.31 14.71 -9.80
N LEU A 147 3.06 14.59 -8.49
CA LEU A 147 2.14 15.50 -7.79
C LEU A 147 2.56 16.97 -7.96
N GLY A 148 3.87 17.26 -7.87
CA GLY A 148 4.39 18.61 -8.02
C GLY A 148 4.14 19.21 -9.42
N GLU A 149 4.28 18.40 -10.47
CA GLU A 149 3.96 18.82 -11.84
C GLU A 149 2.46 19.05 -12.02
N MET A 150 1.63 18.18 -11.44
CA MET A 150 0.18 18.33 -11.50
C MET A 150 -0.28 19.62 -10.80
N ILE A 151 0.29 19.96 -9.64
CA ILE A 151 0.04 21.23 -8.94
C ILE A 151 0.46 22.43 -9.80
N LYS A 152 1.61 22.35 -10.46
CA LYS A 152 2.10 23.41 -11.36
C LYS A 152 1.15 23.67 -12.52
N ASP A 153 0.58 22.61 -13.09
CA ASP A 153 -0.36 22.71 -14.22
C ASP A 153 -1.70 23.34 -13.79
N GLU A 154 -2.17 23.03 -12.57
CA GLU A 154 -3.48 23.51 -12.08
C GLU A 154 -3.41 24.89 -11.42
N MET A 155 -2.38 25.13 -10.63
CA MET A 155 -2.28 26.30 -9.76
C MET A 155 -1.26 27.35 -10.24
N GLY A 156 -0.59 27.08 -11.36
CA GLY A 156 0.37 27.99 -11.98
C GLY A 156 1.81 27.79 -11.51
N LYS A 157 2.72 28.48 -12.21
CA LYS A 157 4.17 28.25 -12.08
C LYS A 157 4.73 28.57 -10.68
N PHE A 158 4.26 29.65 -10.05
CA PHE A 158 4.74 30.04 -8.72
C PHE A 158 4.33 29.03 -7.65
N THR A 159 3.05 28.71 -7.57
CA THR A 159 2.52 27.73 -6.63
C THR A 159 3.11 26.33 -6.84
N GLY A 160 3.27 25.94 -8.11
CA GLY A 160 3.93 24.68 -8.47
C GLY A 160 5.40 24.64 -8.04
N GLY A 161 6.13 25.75 -8.17
CA GLY A 161 7.51 25.86 -7.69
C GLY A 161 7.62 25.69 -6.18
N VAL A 162 6.78 26.39 -5.43
CA VAL A 162 6.71 26.25 -3.96
C VAL A 162 6.35 24.82 -3.55
N ALA A 163 5.35 24.22 -4.21
CA ALA A 163 4.94 22.84 -3.95
C ALA A 163 6.07 21.84 -4.22
N MET A 164 6.82 21.99 -5.32
CA MET A 164 7.96 21.12 -5.63
C MET A 164 9.06 21.20 -4.58
N VAL A 165 9.41 22.40 -4.11
CA VAL A 165 10.40 22.61 -3.04
C VAL A 165 9.89 21.97 -1.72
N ALA A 166 8.62 22.19 -1.39
CA ALA A 166 8.01 21.61 -0.19
C ALA A 166 8.00 20.07 -0.23
N ILE A 167 7.58 19.48 -1.36
CA ILE A 167 7.57 18.02 -1.56
C ILE A 167 9.00 17.46 -1.45
N PHE A 168 9.98 18.13 -2.08
CA PHE A 168 11.38 17.72 -1.99
C PHE A 168 11.89 17.75 -0.55
N GLY A 169 11.60 18.82 0.20
CA GLY A 169 11.95 18.94 1.62
C GLY A 169 11.31 17.84 2.47
N ILE A 170 10.02 17.56 2.25
CA ILE A 170 9.30 16.47 2.93
C ILE A 170 9.96 15.12 2.62
N MET A 171 10.31 14.86 1.36
CA MET A 171 10.98 13.61 0.97
C MET A 171 12.33 13.44 1.66
N LEU A 172 13.13 14.50 1.76
CA LEU A 172 14.41 14.45 2.49
C LEU A 172 14.22 14.11 3.98
N ILE A 173 13.24 14.75 4.62
CA ILE A 173 12.92 14.49 6.03
C ILE A 173 12.45 13.03 6.22
N ILE A 174 11.57 12.56 5.37
CA ILE A 174 11.06 11.18 5.43
C ILE A 174 12.21 10.17 5.26
N ILE A 175 13.07 10.36 4.26
CA ILE A 175 14.22 9.47 4.02
C ILE A 175 15.15 9.46 5.25
N ALA A 176 15.46 10.62 5.82
CA ALA A 176 16.33 10.72 6.99
C ALA A 176 15.75 10.00 8.22
N ILE A 177 14.45 10.21 8.49
CA ILE A 177 13.76 9.58 9.63
C ILE A 177 13.68 8.06 9.44
N LEU A 178 13.27 7.60 8.25
CA LEU A 178 13.17 6.17 7.97
C LEU A 178 14.53 5.48 8.00
N ALA A 179 15.57 6.11 7.47
CA ALA A 179 16.94 5.59 7.57
C ALA A 179 17.38 5.45 9.03
N MET A 180 17.13 6.46 9.87
CA MET A 180 17.45 6.41 11.28
C MET A 180 16.71 5.29 12.02
N VAL A 181 15.44 5.08 11.73
CA VAL A 181 14.64 3.98 12.31
C VAL A 181 15.20 2.62 11.91
N VAL A 182 15.53 2.42 10.63
CA VAL A 182 16.10 1.18 10.13
C VAL A 182 17.47 0.92 10.75
N VAL A 183 18.34 1.92 10.81
CA VAL A 183 19.67 1.81 11.43
C VAL A 183 19.55 1.42 12.91
N LYS A 184 18.66 2.07 13.67
CA LYS A 184 18.44 1.71 15.07
C LYS A 184 17.90 0.30 15.25
N ALA A 185 16.98 -0.13 14.39
CA ALA A 185 16.44 -1.49 14.45
C ALA A 185 17.47 -2.57 14.13
N LEU A 186 18.46 -2.27 13.28
CA LEU A 186 19.51 -3.21 12.87
C LEU A 186 20.75 -3.18 13.76
N ALA A 187 21.01 -2.07 14.45
CA ALA A 187 22.22 -1.89 15.26
C ALA A 187 22.35 -2.95 16.35
N GLU A 188 21.24 -3.43 16.89
CA GLU A 188 21.20 -4.43 17.96
C GLU A 188 20.93 -5.86 17.45
N SER A 189 20.80 -6.05 16.14
CA SER A 189 20.47 -7.34 15.53
C SER A 189 21.38 -7.69 14.34
N PRO A 190 22.54 -8.34 14.58
CA PRO A 190 23.41 -8.82 13.51
C PRO A 190 22.67 -9.74 12.53
N TRP A 191 21.74 -10.55 13.04
CA TRP A 191 20.91 -11.42 12.23
C TRP A 191 19.92 -10.63 11.34
N GLY A 192 19.35 -9.55 11.88
CA GLY A 192 18.51 -8.62 11.10
C GLY A 192 19.28 -7.99 9.95
N LEU A 193 20.50 -7.54 10.20
CA LEU A 193 21.38 -7.00 9.15
C LEU A 193 21.68 -8.04 8.06
N PHE A 194 22.05 -9.26 8.45
CA PHE A 194 22.26 -10.36 7.51
C PHE A 194 21.02 -10.66 6.67
N THR A 195 19.84 -10.69 7.31
CA THR A 195 18.59 -10.96 6.59
C THR A 195 18.28 -9.89 5.54
N ILE A 196 18.50 -8.62 5.81
CA ILE A 196 18.30 -7.54 4.84
C ILE A 196 19.36 -7.59 3.75
N ALA A 197 20.62 -7.78 4.09
CA ALA A 197 21.70 -7.87 3.10
C ALA A 197 21.46 -9.00 2.09
N MET A 198 20.92 -10.14 2.54
CA MET A 198 20.62 -11.28 1.66
C MET A 198 19.40 -11.05 0.75
N THR A 199 18.55 -10.07 1.01
CA THR A 199 17.47 -9.73 0.06
C THR A 199 18.01 -9.17 -1.25
N ILE A 200 19.15 -8.49 -1.23
CA ILE A 200 19.77 -7.88 -2.42
C ILE A 200 20.19 -8.93 -3.44
N PRO A 201 21.03 -9.94 -3.10
CA PRO A 201 21.39 -11.00 -4.05
C PRO A 201 20.19 -11.82 -4.51
N ILE A 202 19.19 -12.06 -3.63
CA ILE A 202 17.95 -12.75 -4.02
C ILE A 202 17.20 -11.92 -5.07
N ALA A 203 17.04 -10.62 -4.85
CA ALA A 203 16.36 -9.75 -5.80
C ALA A 203 17.08 -9.66 -7.15
N ILE A 204 18.41 -9.57 -7.15
CA ILE A 204 19.23 -9.60 -8.36
C ILE A 204 19.04 -10.93 -9.10
N PHE A 205 19.11 -12.04 -8.38
CA PHE A 205 18.89 -13.37 -8.97
C PHE A 205 17.50 -13.49 -9.60
N MET A 206 16.45 -13.04 -8.91
CA MET A 206 15.08 -13.02 -9.46
C MET A 206 15.00 -12.13 -10.70
N GLY A 207 15.64 -10.97 -10.69
CA GLY A 207 15.68 -10.06 -11.85
C GLY A 207 16.35 -10.71 -13.07
N ILE A 208 17.49 -11.36 -12.86
CA ILE A 208 18.20 -12.11 -13.92
C ILE A 208 17.34 -13.29 -14.40
N TYR A 209 16.72 -14.03 -13.51
CA TYR A 209 15.85 -15.16 -13.85
C TYR A 209 14.67 -14.72 -14.74
N MET A 210 13.97 -13.66 -14.37
CA MET A 210 12.82 -13.14 -15.12
C MET A 210 13.22 -12.51 -16.46
N ARG A 211 14.44 -11.96 -16.56
CA ARG A 211 14.88 -11.25 -17.77
C ARG A 211 15.54 -12.18 -18.79
N PHE A 212 16.37 -13.12 -18.34
CA PHE A 212 17.24 -13.92 -19.22
C PHE A 212 16.88 -15.40 -19.27
N ILE A 213 16.38 -16.00 -18.18
CA ILE A 213 16.15 -17.43 -18.10
C ILE A 213 14.72 -17.78 -18.52
N ARG A 214 13.74 -17.13 -17.90
CA ARG A 214 12.31 -17.35 -18.20
C ARG A 214 11.51 -16.03 -18.25
N PRO A 215 11.58 -15.30 -19.35
CA PRO A 215 10.87 -14.03 -19.50
C PRO A 215 9.38 -14.18 -19.30
N GLY A 216 8.78 -13.29 -18.47
CA GLY A 216 7.34 -13.21 -18.25
C GLY A 216 6.74 -14.21 -17.27
N ARG A 217 7.50 -15.18 -16.72
CA ARG A 217 6.99 -16.13 -15.72
C ARG A 217 7.12 -15.60 -14.28
N VAL A 218 6.37 -14.55 -14.00
CA VAL A 218 6.39 -13.87 -12.70
C VAL A 218 6.00 -14.81 -11.54
N GLY A 219 5.04 -15.71 -11.74
CA GLY A 219 4.59 -16.65 -10.70
C GLY A 219 5.69 -17.62 -10.26
N GLU A 220 6.44 -18.19 -11.20
CA GLU A 220 7.60 -19.06 -10.87
C GLU A 220 8.67 -18.30 -10.11
N ALA A 221 9.04 -17.11 -10.60
CA ALA A 221 10.02 -16.26 -9.93
C ALA A 221 9.60 -15.89 -8.51
N SER A 222 8.33 -15.59 -8.30
CA SER A 222 7.78 -15.28 -6.97
C SER A 222 7.87 -16.47 -6.01
N ILE A 223 7.56 -17.68 -6.48
CA ILE A 223 7.68 -18.90 -5.67
C ILE A 223 9.15 -19.16 -5.32
N ILE A 224 10.05 -19.07 -6.28
CA ILE A 224 11.49 -19.25 -6.05
C ILE A 224 12.01 -18.23 -5.04
N GLY A 225 11.65 -16.94 -5.21
CA GLY A 225 12.02 -15.88 -4.28
C GLY A 225 11.48 -16.12 -2.86
N PHE A 226 10.24 -16.57 -2.74
CA PHE A 226 9.62 -16.89 -1.46
C PHE A 226 10.32 -18.08 -0.77
N VAL A 227 10.64 -19.14 -1.50
CA VAL A 227 11.38 -20.29 -1.00
C VAL A 227 12.78 -19.88 -0.53
N LEU A 228 13.51 -19.08 -1.31
CA LEU A 228 14.81 -18.54 -0.92
C LEU A 228 14.74 -17.68 0.33
N LEU A 229 13.69 -16.89 0.49
CA LEU A 229 13.44 -16.11 1.69
C LEU A 229 13.17 -16.97 2.92
N ILE A 230 12.44 -18.09 2.79
CA ILE A 230 12.19 -19.02 3.89
C ILE A 230 13.47 -19.79 4.26
N LEU A 231 14.16 -20.34 3.29
CA LEU A 231 15.42 -21.08 3.54
C LEU A 231 16.44 -20.24 4.28
N ARG A 232 16.48 -18.94 4.03
CA ARG A 232 17.30 -17.99 4.76
C ARG A 232 16.98 -17.92 6.26
N TYR A 233 15.71 -18.14 6.65
CA TYR A 233 15.28 -18.16 8.06
C TYR A 233 15.71 -19.41 8.80
N SER A 234 16.07 -20.47 8.09
CA SER A 234 16.44 -21.78 8.66
C SER A 234 17.96 -21.94 8.87
N CYS A 235 18.76 -20.99 8.39
CA CYS A 235 20.22 -20.91 8.62
C CYS A 235 20.54 -19.82 9.62
#